data_cdb024ccf8ea1b2516a1b024d99580b7
#
_entry.id   cdb024ccf8ea1b2516a1b024d99580b7
#
_cell.length_a   1.000
_cell.length_b   1.000
_cell.length_c   1.000
_cell.angle_alpha   90.00
_cell.angle_beta   90.00
_cell.angle_gamma   90.00
#
_symmetry.space_group_name_H-M   'P 1'
#
loop_
_entity.id
_entity.type
_entity.pdbx_description
1 polymer ?
#
loop_
_entity_poly.entity_id
_entity_poly.type
_entity_poly.pdbx_seq_one_letter_code
_entity_poly.pdbx_strand_id
1 'polypeptide(L)'
;RGSSYLTSCPLNYITIIQGATSINDCYLDSDMDRIIDEEDIDDDGDGRLDSTDSCSPGVVGWISNSTTDIDGDGCKDDTEDSDDDNDSVLDIYDAFPTDSSESIDTDSDGIGNNADDDDDNDGWTDLQESICDTDPLVSQSIPIDTDSDLECDIVDSDDDGDGYSDASDWAPLDPNEWLDTDGDGIGNEADTDDDNDGLLDIDEIA
;
A
#
# COMPACT_ATOMS: atom_id res chain seq x y z
N ARG A 1 43.52 -2.61 58.52
CA ARG A 1 42.77 -3.28 57.41
C ARG A 1 41.82 -2.25 56.90
N GLY A 2 42.12 -1.64 55.72
CA GLY A 2 41.23 -0.70 55.09
C GLY A 2 40.03 -1.46 54.56
N SER A 3 38.85 -1.13 55.05
CA SER A 3 37.59 -1.51 54.42
C SER A 3 37.49 -0.77 53.04
N SER A 4 37.55 -1.50 51.96
CA SER A 4 37.29 -0.91 50.63
C SER A 4 35.78 -0.73 50.54
N TYR A 5 35.33 0.51 50.67
CA TYR A 5 33.96 0.85 50.39
C TYR A 5 33.80 0.93 48.88
N LEU A 6 32.70 0.42 48.35
CA LEU A 6 32.28 0.70 47.01
C LEU A 6 32.01 2.21 46.92
N THR A 7 32.68 2.91 46.02
CA THR A 7 32.55 4.37 45.91
C THR A 7 31.40 4.78 45.00
N SER A 8 30.95 3.89 44.16
CA SER A 8 29.75 4.06 43.28
C SER A 8 29.38 2.73 42.63
N CYS A 9 28.13 2.50 42.35
CA CYS A 9 27.69 1.46 41.44
C CYS A 9 28.04 1.81 39.99
N PRO A 10 28.04 0.84 39.08
CA PRO A 10 28.08 1.09 37.64
C PRO A 10 26.98 2.05 37.15
N LEU A 11 27.08 2.51 35.90
CA LEU A 11 26.05 3.30 35.28
C LEU A 11 24.72 2.54 35.29
N ASN A 12 23.62 3.22 35.52
CA ASN A 12 22.27 2.67 35.65
C ASN A 12 22.10 1.66 36.83
N TYR A 13 22.96 1.72 37.82
CA TYR A 13 22.82 0.91 39.02
C TYR A 13 22.89 1.77 40.28
N ILE A 14 22.00 1.50 41.20
CA ILE A 14 21.96 2.16 42.51
C ILE A 14 22.18 1.16 43.67
N THR A 15 22.45 1.67 44.85
CA THR A 15 22.43 0.88 46.06
C THR A 15 21.32 1.36 46.97
N ILE A 16 20.48 0.44 47.40
CA ILE A 16 19.41 0.66 48.37
C ILE A 16 19.89 0.32 49.78
N ILE A 17 21.10 -0.21 49.92
CA ILE A 17 21.69 -0.68 51.21
C ILE A 17 22.67 0.35 51.72
N GLN A 18 22.42 0.91 52.90
CA GLN A 18 23.37 1.82 53.56
C GLN A 18 24.66 1.08 53.94
N GLY A 19 25.80 1.55 53.40
CA GLY A 19 27.10 0.95 53.67
C GLY A 19 27.46 -0.21 52.76
N ALA A 20 26.89 -0.26 51.55
CA ALA A 20 27.24 -1.22 50.52
C ALA A 20 28.76 -1.31 50.31
N THR A 21 29.29 -2.52 50.17
CA THR A 21 30.72 -2.79 50.03
C THR A 21 31.05 -3.73 48.88
N SER A 22 30.04 -4.21 48.17
CA SER A 22 30.15 -5.17 47.09
C SER A 22 29.38 -4.70 45.87
N ILE A 23 29.84 -5.08 44.68
CA ILE A 23 29.10 -4.91 43.42
C ILE A 23 27.74 -5.62 43.46
N ASN A 24 27.61 -6.66 44.25
CA ASN A 24 26.37 -7.40 44.44
C ASN A 24 25.31 -6.62 45.27
N ASP A 25 25.70 -5.46 45.80
CA ASP A 25 24.79 -4.55 46.50
C ASP A 25 24.24 -3.45 45.54
N CYS A 26 24.58 -3.52 44.24
CA CYS A 26 24.11 -2.63 43.19
C CYS A 26 22.94 -3.30 42.42
N TYR A 27 21.86 -2.59 42.31
CA TYR A 27 20.63 -2.99 41.63
C TYR A 27 20.41 -2.10 40.42
N LEU A 28 19.86 -2.64 39.34
CA LEU A 28 19.53 -1.91 38.15
C LEU A 28 18.42 -0.87 38.45
N ASP A 29 18.53 0.28 37.88
CA ASP A 29 17.61 1.43 37.95
C ASP A 29 17.78 2.14 36.59
N SER A 30 16.99 1.74 35.61
CA SER A 30 17.20 2.04 34.22
C SER A 30 16.93 3.50 33.87
N ASP A 31 15.89 4.11 34.45
CA ASP A 31 15.51 5.51 34.26
C ASP A 31 16.15 6.48 35.26
N MET A 32 16.79 5.93 36.32
CA MET A 32 17.46 6.66 37.40
C MET A 32 16.52 7.46 38.32
N ASP A 33 15.30 7.01 38.52
CA ASP A 33 14.32 7.63 39.42
C ASP A 33 14.51 7.26 40.90
N ARG A 34 15.34 6.23 41.18
CA ARG A 34 15.72 5.63 42.46
C ARG A 34 14.79 4.53 42.95
N ILE A 35 13.95 4.03 42.11
CA ILE A 35 13.31 2.73 42.30
C ILE A 35 14.15 1.72 41.50
N ILE A 36 14.30 0.52 41.94
CA ILE A 36 15.02 -0.51 41.16
C ILE A 36 14.07 -1.22 40.22
N ASP A 37 14.51 -1.62 39.06
CA ASP A 37 13.65 -2.24 38.02
C ASP A 37 12.81 -3.41 38.55
N GLU A 38 13.28 -4.15 39.58
CA GLU A 38 12.53 -5.23 40.23
C GLU A 38 11.29 -4.75 41.03
N GLU A 39 11.27 -3.49 41.47
CA GLU A 39 10.20 -2.84 42.25
C GLU A 39 9.50 -1.72 41.48
N ASP A 40 10.06 -1.31 40.34
CA ASP A 40 9.46 -0.35 39.45
C ASP A 40 8.32 -1.01 38.62
N ILE A 41 7.50 -0.23 38.06
CA ILE A 41 6.40 -0.64 37.16
C ILE A 41 6.45 0.06 35.80
N ASP A 42 7.49 0.91 35.61
CA ASP A 42 7.74 1.72 34.40
C ASP A 42 9.28 1.94 34.36
N ASP A 43 10.00 0.86 34.04
CA ASP A 43 11.45 0.73 34.21
C ASP A 43 12.29 1.76 33.44
N ASP A 44 11.76 2.34 32.36
CA ASP A 44 12.47 3.32 31.54
C ASP A 44 11.87 4.74 31.64
N GLY A 45 10.75 4.88 32.38
CA GLY A 45 10.16 6.17 32.70
C GLY A 45 9.50 6.88 31.53
N ASP A 46 9.05 6.13 30.53
CA ASP A 46 8.42 6.68 29.32
C ASP A 46 6.92 6.99 29.54
N GLY A 47 6.34 6.48 30.64
CA GLY A 47 4.94 6.64 31.03
C GLY A 47 4.05 5.45 30.64
N ARG A 48 4.62 4.39 30.07
CA ARG A 48 4.00 3.09 29.89
C ARG A 48 4.41 2.15 31.02
N LEU A 49 3.53 1.25 31.39
CA LEU A 49 3.87 0.24 32.39
C LEU A 49 4.55 -0.95 31.71
N ASP A 50 5.59 -1.52 32.32
CA ASP A 50 6.32 -2.70 31.82
C ASP A 50 5.40 -3.83 31.34
N SER A 51 4.25 -3.99 31.98
CA SER A 51 3.28 -5.02 31.62
C SER A 51 2.54 -4.79 30.30
N THR A 52 2.64 -3.58 29.75
CA THR A 52 1.97 -3.12 28.51
C THR A 52 2.93 -2.43 27.54
N ASP A 53 4.20 -2.45 27.89
CA ASP A 53 5.32 -1.92 27.14
C ASP A 53 6.05 -3.08 26.45
N SER A 54 6.11 -3.04 25.12
CA SER A 54 6.78 -4.06 24.30
C SER A 54 8.29 -3.94 24.35
N CYS A 55 8.82 -2.77 24.75
CA CYS A 55 10.24 -2.44 24.77
C CYS A 55 10.82 -2.23 26.16
N SER A 56 10.12 -2.54 27.26
CA SER A 56 10.62 -2.37 28.63
C SER A 56 11.75 -3.38 28.98
N PRO A 57 12.85 -2.92 29.64
CA PRO A 57 13.30 -1.54 29.75
C PRO A 57 13.93 -1.05 28.43
N GLY A 58 13.36 0.01 27.87
CA GLY A 58 13.71 0.57 26.58
C GLY A 58 14.65 1.77 26.63
N VAL A 59 14.47 2.69 25.68
CA VAL A 59 15.18 3.97 25.63
C VAL A 59 14.61 4.92 26.66
N VAL A 60 15.45 5.42 27.56
CA VAL A 60 15.05 6.35 28.63
C VAL A 60 15.06 7.81 28.18
N GLY A 61 14.31 8.65 28.89
CA GLY A 61 14.35 10.10 28.75
C GLY A 61 13.46 10.68 27.66
N TRP A 62 12.45 9.94 27.29
CA TRP A 62 11.35 10.37 26.41
C TRP A 62 9.99 10.10 27.07
N ILE A 63 8.89 10.37 26.39
CA ILE A 63 7.54 10.06 26.89
C ILE A 63 6.74 9.49 25.70
N SER A 64 6.14 8.33 25.92
CA SER A 64 5.22 7.69 25.00
C SER A 64 4.00 8.58 24.74
N ASN A 65 3.74 8.88 23.50
CA ASN A 65 2.56 9.64 23.04
C ASN A 65 2.40 9.45 21.53
N SER A 66 1.26 9.86 20.98
CA SER A 66 0.91 9.70 19.57
C SER A 66 1.82 10.37 18.52
N THR A 67 2.97 10.87 18.88
CA THR A 67 4.00 11.43 17.99
C THR A 67 5.37 10.82 18.17
N THR A 68 5.54 9.94 19.13
CA THR A 68 6.80 9.30 19.50
C THR A 68 6.64 7.78 19.72
N ASP A 69 5.40 7.32 19.68
CA ASP A 69 4.92 5.96 19.89
C ASP A 69 3.49 5.95 19.30
N ILE A 70 3.41 5.76 17.97
CA ILE A 70 2.19 5.99 17.19
C ILE A 70 1.16 4.91 17.46
N ASP A 71 1.58 3.66 17.51
CA ASP A 71 0.72 2.51 17.80
C ASP A 71 0.45 2.34 19.30
N GLY A 72 1.28 2.97 20.12
CA GLY A 72 1.12 3.01 21.56
C GLY A 72 1.56 1.73 22.25
N ASP A 73 2.57 1.04 21.78
CA ASP A 73 3.05 -0.21 22.34
C ASP A 73 4.20 -0.04 23.35
N GLY A 74 4.76 1.19 23.48
CA GLY A 74 5.84 1.54 24.41
C GLY A 74 7.21 1.56 23.77
N CYS A 75 7.32 1.18 22.51
CA CYS A 75 8.54 1.32 21.74
C CYS A 75 8.63 2.73 21.12
N LYS A 76 9.83 3.28 21.07
CA LYS A 76 10.01 4.62 20.48
C LYS A 76 10.25 4.52 18.99
N ASP A 77 9.36 5.13 18.18
CA ASP A 77 9.35 5.11 16.71
C ASP A 77 10.73 5.38 16.09
N ASP A 78 11.46 6.38 16.55
CA ASP A 78 12.74 6.78 15.97
C ASP A 78 13.90 5.79 16.19
N THR A 79 13.80 4.86 17.13
CA THR A 79 15.00 4.17 17.67
C THR A 79 14.87 2.70 17.99
N GLU A 80 13.75 2.25 18.49
CA GLU A 80 13.58 0.87 18.96
C GLU A 80 12.38 0.16 18.35
N ASP A 81 11.42 0.88 17.83
CA ASP A 81 10.38 0.32 17.01
C ASP A 81 10.89 0.04 15.58
N SER A 82 10.33 -0.89 14.93
CA SER A 82 10.63 -1.25 13.55
C SER A 82 9.36 -1.45 12.71
N ASP A 83 8.20 -1.18 13.33
CA ASP A 83 6.86 -1.30 12.75
C ASP A 83 5.97 -0.29 13.50
N ASP A 84 6.25 1.02 13.24
CA ASP A 84 5.78 2.17 14.01
C ASP A 84 4.25 2.26 14.17
N ASP A 85 3.47 1.62 13.28
CA ASP A 85 2.01 1.65 13.32
C ASP A 85 1.37 0.26 13.57
N ASN A 86 2.22 -0.76 13.68
CA ASN A 86 1.86 -2.14 14.03
C ASN A 86 0.88 -2.81 13.05
N ASP A 87 1.03 -2.50 11.75
CA ASP A 87 0.24 -3.13 10.69
C ASP A 87 0.82 -4.48 10.24
N SER A 88 1.99 -4.85 10.76
CA SER A 88 2.78 -6.05 10.44
C SER A 88 3.66 -5.94 9.19
N VAL A 89 3.83 -4.74 8.65
CA VAL A 89 4.83 -4.40 7.65
C VAL A 89 5.90 -3.55 8.31
N LEU A 90 7.16 -3.98 8.23
CA LEU A 90 8.25 -3.20 8.85
C LEU A 90 8.45 -1.88 8.13
N ASP A 91 8.78 -0.80 8.84
CA ASP A 91 9.00 0.56 8.31
C ASP A 91 9.87 0.62 7.05
N ILE A 92 10.90 -0.25 6.99
CA ILE A 92 11.82 -0.31 5.85
C ILE A 92 11.19 -0.87 4.57
N TYR A 93 10.01 -1.47 4.67
CA TYR A 93 9.25 -2.05 3.57
C TYR A 93 7.88 -1.39 3.41
N ASP A 94 7.55 -0.48 4.31
CA ASP A 94 6.29 0.23 4.36
C ASP A 94 6.43 1.60 3.69
N ALA A 95 5.51 1.91 2.77
CA ALA A 95 5.43 3.21 2.15
C ALA A 95 4.83 4.27 3.11
N PHE A 96 4.08 3.82 4.13
CA PHE A 96 3.38 4.66 5.10
C PHE A 96 3.60 4.20 6.56
N PRO A 97 4.83 4.20 7.08
CA PRO A 97 5.20 3.58 8.35
C PRO A 97 4.46 4.09 9.59
N THR A 98 3.55 5.00 9.43
CA THR A 98 2.78 5.65 10.51
C THR A 98 1.28 5.63 10.26
N ASP A 99 0.82 4.86 9.28
CA ASP A 99 -0.59 4.73 8.92
C ASP A 99 -0.96 3.26 8.69
N SER A 100 -1.37 2.59 9.74
CA SER A 100 -1.74 1.15 9.74
C SER A 100 -2.88 0.75 8.80
N SER A 101 -3.41 1.67 8.03
CA SER A 101 -4.38 1.39 6.98
C SER A 101 -3.76 1.28 5.59
N GLU A 102 -2.49 1.68 5.44
CA GLU A 102 -1.76 1.73 4.18
C GLU A 102 -0.35 1.17 4.36
N SER A 103 0.15 0.45 3.38
CA SER A 103 1.54 -0.04 3.38
C SER A 103 2.18 -0.09 2.00
N ILE A 104 1.39 0.05 0.95
CA ILE A 104 1.85 0.00 -0.44
C ILE A 104 1.45 1.29 -1.15
N ASP A 105 2.35 1.81 -1.96
CA ASP A 105 2.17 2.94 -2.87
C ASP A 105 2.81 2.52 -4.20
N THR A 106 1.97 2.01 -5.11
CA THR A 106 2.46 1.35 -6.33
C THR A 106 3.05 2.33 -7.31
N ASP A 107 2.41 3.49 -7.50
CA ASP A 107 2.84 4.54 -8.46
C ASP A 107 3.72 5.61 -7.82
N SER A 108 3.83 5.62 -6.48
CA SER A 108 4.63 6.56 -5.70
C SER A 108 4.12 8.01 -5.74
N ASP A 109 2.82 8.21 -5.76
CA ASP A 109 2.19 9.53 -5.75
C ASP A 109 1.93 10.06 -4.33
N GLY A 110 2.03 9.18 -3.31
CA GLY A 110 1.86 9.48 -1.89
C GLY A 110 0.45 9.20 -1.37
N ILE A 111 -0.39 8.53 -2.16
CA ILE A 111 -1.65 7.91 -1.75
C ILE A 111 -1.40 6.41 -1.68
N GLY A 112 -1.88 5.74 -0.64
CA GLY A 112 -1.71 4.30 -0.52
C GLY A 112 -2.77 3.55 -1.33
N ASN A 113 -2.42 2.35 -1.78
CA ASN A 113 -3.27 1.54 -2.63
C ASN A 113 -4.68 1.25 -2.06
N ASN A 114 -4.87 1.30 -0.74
CA ASN A 114 -6.21 1.13 -0.18
C ASN A 114 -7.09 2.39 -0.32
N ALA A 115 -6.50 3.55 -0.51
CA ALA A 115 -7.16 4.84 -0.63
C ALA A 115 -7.11 5.40 -2.05
N ASP A 116 -6.28 4.84 -2.91
CA ASP A 116 -6.20 5.20 -4.32
C ASP A 116 -7.32 4.52 -5.13
N ASP A 117 -7.76 5.12 -6.18
CA ASP A 117 -8.71 4.57 -7.13
C ASP A 117 -8.02 4.11 -8.44
N ASP A 118 -6.70 4.40 -8.62
CA ASP A 118 -5.88 4.11 -9.81
C ASP A 118 -4.45 3.84 -9.35
N ASP A 119 -4.24 2.65 -8.76
CA ASP A 119 -3.03 2.26 -8.02
C ASP A 119 -1.71 2.39 -8.80
N ASP A 120 -1.74 2.27 -10.12
CA ASP A 120 -0.53 2.34 -10.96
C ASP A 120 -0.46 3.58 -11.86
N ASN A 121 -1.51 4.44 -11.78
CA ASN A 121 -1.62 5.75 -12.43
C ASN A 121 -1.49 5.68 -13.97
N ASP A 122 -2.10 4.65 -14.57
CA ASP A 122 -2.12 4.48 -16.03
C ASP A 122 -3.33 5.16 -16.71
N GLY A 123 -4.29 5.61 -15.89
CA GLY A 123 -5.48 6.34 -16.29
C GLY A 123 -6.75 5.50 -16.33
N TRP A 124 -6.64 4.20 -16.02
CA TRP A 124 -7.76 3.33 -15.73
C TRP A 124 -7.86 3.16 -14.21
N THR A 125 -9.06 3.10 -13.70
CA THR A 125 -9.24 2.83 -12.27
C THR A 125 -9.15 1.34 -11.99
N ASP A 126 -8.72 0.95 -10.78
CA ASP A 126 -8.65 -0.45 -10.32
C ASP A 126 -9.95 -1.21 -10.59
N LEU A 127 -11.07 -0.53 -10.38
CA LEU A 127 -12.39 -1.11 -10.65
C LEU A 127 -12.60 -1.40 -12.13
N GLN A 128 -12.24 -0.46 -13.00
CA GLN A 128 -12.34 -0.65 -14.46
C GLN A 128 -11.43 -1.78 -14.91
N GLU A 129 -10.18 -1.80 -14.46
CA GLU A 129 -9.22 -2.84 -14.77
C GLU A 129 -9.67 -4.22 -14.28
N SER A 130 -10.19 -4.30 -13.05
CA SER A 130 -10.79 -5.53 -12.51
C SER A 130 -11.96 -6.05 -13.35
N ILE A 131 -12.73 -5.16 -13.97
CA ILE A 131 -13.84 -5.52 -14.87
C ILE A 131 -13.29 -5.94 -16.24
N CYS A 132 -12.24 -5.28 -16.70
CA CYS A 132 -11.61 -5.47 -18.00
C CYS A 132 -10.56 -6.60 -18.02
N ASP A 133 -10.38 -7.34 -16.90
CA ASP A 133 -9.45 -8.45 -16.75
C ASP A 133 -7.98 -8.03 -16.92
N THR A 134 -7.64 -6.83 -16.46
CA THR A 134 -6.27 -6.29 -16.36
C THR A 134 -5.80 -6.18 -14.92
N ASP A 135 -4.53 -5.82 -14.69
CA ASP A 135 -3.89 -5.82 -13.38
C ASP A 135 -3.69 -4.38 -12.89
N PRO A 136 -4.44 -3.92 -11.85
CA PRO A 136 -4.41 -2.54 -11.36
C PRO A 136 -3.08 -2.11 -10.71
N LEU A 137 -2.13 -3.02 -10.58
CA LEU A 137 -0.80 -2.72 -10.03
C LEU A 137 0.29 -2.65 -11.11
N VAL A 138 -0.09 -2.72 -12.40
CA VAL A 138 0.86 -2.84 -13.50
C VAL A 138 0.49 -1.91 -14.66
N SER A 139 1.00 -0.72 -14.67
CA SER A 139 0.71 0.35 -15.65
C SER A 139 0.97 0.02 -17.13
N GLN A 140 1.42 -1.18 -17.45
CA GLN A 140 1.49 -1.69 -18.82
C GLN A 140 0.38 -2.70 -19.12
N SER A 141 -0.45 -3.02 -18.13
CA SER A 141 -1.57 -3.96 -18.25
C SER A 141 -2.87 -3.24 -18.64
N ILE A 142 -2.81 -2.40 -19.63
CA ILE A 142 -3.90 -1.52 -20.08
C ILE A 142 -5.02 -2.33 -20.73
N PRO A 143 -6.31 -2.07 -20.37
CA PRO A 143 -7.45 -2.64 -21.04
C PRO A 143 -7.47 -2.38 -22.57
N ILE A 144 -8.02 -3.31 -23.33
CA ILE A 144 -8.30 -3.05 -24.74
C ILE A 144 -9.55 -2.16 -24.81
N ASP A 145 -9.44 -1.04 -25.49
CA ASP A 145 -10.45 0.00 -25.68
C ASP A 145 -10.27 0.53 -27.10
N THR A 146 -11.06 -0.02 -28.01
CA THR A 146 -10.85 0.14 -29.46
C THR A 146 -11.21 1.55 -29.94
N ASP A 147 -12.26 2.16 -29.39
CA ASP A 147 -12.70 3.51 -29.77
C ASP A 147 -12.16 4.62 -28.85
N SER A 148 -11.55 4.24 -27.73
CA SER A 148 -10.90 5.13 -26.76
C SER A 148 -11.88 6.04 -26.00
N ASP A 149 -13.02 5.49 -25.60
CA ASP A 149 -14.03 6.20 -24.82
C ASP A 149 -13.93 5.95 -23.29
N LEU A 150 -13.00 5.07 -22.85
CA LEU A 150 -12.76 4.59 -21.50
C LEU A 150 -13.80 3.57 -21.00
N GLU A 151 -14.47 2.91 -21.90
CA GLU A 151 -15.17 1.66 -21.68
C GLU A 151 -14.43 0.56 -22.46
N CYS A 152 -13.96 -0.51 -21.83
CA CYS A 152 -13.17 -1.52 -22.54
C CYS A 152 -14.06 -2.46 -23.36
N ASP A 153 -13.53 -3.01 -24.46
CA ASP A 153 -14.23 -3.92 -25.36
C ASP A 153 -14.96 -5.09 -24.67
N ILE A 154 -14.55 -5.50 -23.47
CA ILE A 154 -15.22 -6.56 -22.70
C ILE A 154 -16.61 -6.16 -22.23
N VAL A 155 -16.85 -4.89 -21.97
CA VAL A 155 -18.10 -4.37 -21.39
C VAL A 155 -18.77 -3.34 -22.26
N ASP A 156 -18.07 -2.81 -23.25
CA ASP A 156 -18.66 -1.96 -24.28
C ASP A 156 -19.68 -2.74 -25.11
N SER A 157 -20.58 -2.10 -25.71
CA SER A 157 -21.60 -2.66 -26.62
C SER A 157 -21.44 -2.20 -28.05
N ASP A 158 -20.46 -1.32 -28.32
CA ASP A 158 -20.16 -0.69 -29.61
C ASP A 158 -18.65 -0.41 -29.63
N ASP A 159 -17.86 -1.50 -29.66
CA ASP A 159 -16.42 -1.51 -29.43
C ASP A 159 -15.60 -0.53 -30.27
N ASP A 160 -16.06 -0.19 -31.47
CA ASP A 160 -15.36 0.70 -32.38
C ASP A 160 -16.00 2.09 -32.51
N GLY A 161 -17.14 2.31 -31.82
CA GLY A 161 -17.79 3.62 -31.72
C GLY A 161 -18.44 4.13 -33.03
N ASP A 162 -18.78 3.24 -33.96
CA ASP A 162 -19.35 3.61 -35.27
C ASP A 162 -20.88 3.86 -35.20
N GLY A 163 -21.51 3.46 -34.08
CA GLY A 163 -22.96 3.61 -33.83
C GLY A 163 -23.75 2.35 -34.08
N TYR A 164 -23.14 1.26 -34.46
CA TYR A 164 -23.72 -0.07 -34.52
C TYR A 164 -23.20 -0.88 -33.35
N SER A 165 -24.07 -1.62 -32.68
CA SER A 165 -23.62 -2.45 -31.54
C SER A 165 -22.99 -3.72 -32.07
N ASP A 166 -21.99 -4.27 -31.37
CA ASP A 166 -21.26 -5.51 -31.69
C ASP A 166 -22.17 -6.66 -32.09
N ALA A 167 -23.31 -6.77 -31.40
CA ALA A 167 -24.30 -7.82 -31.70
C ALA A 167 -24.97 -7.69 -33.04
N SER A 168 -24.95 -6.52 -33.68
CA SER A 168 -25.55 -6.18 -34.94
C SER A 168 -24.55 -5.72 -36.00
N ASP A 169 -23.31 -5.57 -35.58
CA ASP A 169 -22.17 -5.21 -36.40
C ASP A 169 -21.50 -6.45 -37.00
N TRP A 170 -21.15 -6.39 -38.26
CA TRP A 170 -20.38 -7.44 -38.92
C TRP A 170 -18.88 -7.40 -38.56
N ALA A 171 -18.35 -6.24 -38.28
CA ALA A 171 -16.94 -6.01 -37.97
C ALA A 171 -16.73 -5.16 -36.69
N PRO A 172 -17.10 -5.63 -35.51
CA PRO A 172 -17.22 -4.85 -34.25
C PRO A 172 -15.94 -4.11 -33.77
N LEU A 173 -14.83 -4.22 -34.45
CA LEU A 173 -13.58 -3.56 -34.16
C LEU A 173 -13.06 -2.69 -35.30
N ASP A 174 -13.87 -2.49 -36.37
CA ASP A 174 -13.50 -1.64 -37.51
C ASP A 174 -14.59 -0.59 -37.80
N PRO A 175 -14.41 0.65 -37.35
CA PRO A 175 -15.42 1.71 -37.43
C PRO A 175 -15.76 2.15 -38.85
N ASN A 176 -15.31 1.46 -39.87
CA ASN A 176 -15.66 1.72 -41.26
C ASN A 176 -16.49 0.60 -41.87
N GLU A 177 -16.70 -0.51 -41.15
CA GLU A 177 -17.36 -1.69 -41.72
C GLU A 177 -18.38 -2.28 -40.73
N TRP A 178 -19.67 -2.09 -40.98
CA TRP A 178 -20.77 -2.58 -40.13
C TRP A 178 -21.68 -3.60 -40.79
N LEU A 179 -21.54 -3.82 -42.10
CA LEU A 179 -22.40 -4.70 -42.89
C LEU A 179 -21.63 -5.47 -43.97
N ASP A 180 -21.94 -6.72 -44.12
CA ASP A 180 -21.54 -7.59 -45.24
C ASP A 180 -22.83 -8.19 -45.82
N THR A 181 -23.28 -7.63 -46.94
CA THR A 181 -24.63 -7.91 -47.47
C THR A 181 -24.74 -9.26 -48.12
N ASP A 182 -23.71 -9.73 -48.83
CA ASP A 182 -23.71 -11.00 -49.52
C ASP A 182 -23.06 -12.14 -48.74
N GLY A 183 -22.32 -11.80 -47.66
CA GLY A 183 -21.68 -12.79 -46.76
C GLY A 183 -20.40 -13.38 -47.31
N ASP A 184 -19.69 -12.68 -48.19
CA ASP A 184 -18.47 -13.18 -48.81
C ASP A 184 -17.22 -12.93 -47.94
N GLY A 185 -17.33 -12.10 -46.89
CA GLY A 185 -16.29 -11.80 -45.94
C GLY A 185 -15.54 -10.48 -46.28
N ILE A 186 -16.09 -9.67 -47.16
CA ILE A 186 -15.66 -8.29 -47.43
C ILE A 186 -16.82 -7.39 -46.95
N GLY A 187 -16.55 -6.37 -46.17
CA GLY A 187 -17.58 -5.43 -45.72
C GLY A 187 -17.98 -4.48 -46.86
N ASN A 188 -19.21 -3.96 -46.78
CA ASN A 188 -19.79 -3.17 -47.86
C ASN A 188 -19.02 -1.89 -48.23
N GLU A 189 -18.28 -1.27 -47.31
CA GLU A 189 -17.45 -0.10 -47.62
C GLU A 189 -16.16 -0.48 -48.38
N ALA A 190 -15.72 -1.72 -48.26
CA ALA A 190 -14.55 -2.24 -48.98
C ALA A 190 -14.91 -3.06 -50.21
N ASP A 191 -16.14 -3.57 -50.30
CA ASP A 191 -16.67 -4.28 -51.47
C ASP A 191 -17.01 -3.31 -52.60
N THR A 192 -17.14 -3.77 -53.77
CA THR A 192 -17.53 -3.00 -54.97
C THR A 192 -18.75 -3.57 -55.65
N ASP A 193 -19.32 -4.67 -55.17
CA ASP A 193 -20.52 -5.39 -55.66
C ASP A 193 -21.19 -6.02 -54.41
N ASP A 194 -21.76 -5.16 -53.54
CA ASP A 194 -22.24 -5.47 -52.20
C ASP A 194 -23.23 -6.65 -52.14
N ASP A 195 -23.95 -6.95 -53.17
CA ASP A 195 -24.94 -8.05 -53.20
C ASP A 195 -24.52 -9.22 -54.13
N ASN A 196 -23.33 -9.10 -54.73
CA ASN A 196 -22.69 -10.10 -55.60
C ASN A 196 -23.57 -10.55 -56.77
N ASP A 197 -24.40 -9.60 -57.33
CA ASP A 197 -25.25 -9.87 -58.47
C ASP A 197 -24.53 -9.71 -59.84
N GLY A 198 -23.27 -9.19 -59.78
CA GLY A 198 -22.38 -9.00 -60.94
C GLY A 198 -22.46 -7.61 -61.54
N LEU A 199 -23.20 -6.70 -60.96
CA LEU A 199 -23.11 -5.26 -61.23
C LEU A 199 -22.29 -4.62 -60.09
N LEU A 200 -21.63 -3.54 -60.38
CA LEU A 200 -20.89 -2.80 -59.31
C LEU A 200 -21.86 -1.80 -58.67
N ASP A 201 -21.69 -1.52 -57.38
CA ASP A 201 -22.52 -0.57 -56.59
C ASP A 201 -22.64 0.78 -57.30
N ILE A 202 -21.55 1.25 -57.92
CA ILE A 202 -21.54 2.51 -58.68
C ILE A 202 -22.49 2.47 -59.91
N ASP A 203 -22.77 1.30 -60.46
CA ASP A 203 -23.65 1.12 -61.65
C ASP A 203 -25.10 0.91 -61.21
N GLU A 204 -25.40 0.55 -59.98
CA GLU A 204 -26.73 0.34 -59.41
C GLU A 204 -27.43 1.62 -58.97
N ILE A 205 -26.69 2.68 -58.67
CA ILE A 205 -27.24 4.01 -58.26
C ILE A 205 -27.83 4.83 -59.47
N ALA A 206 -28.01 4.27 -60.64
CA ALA A 206 -28.40 4.98 -61.79
C ALA A 206 -29.94 4.97 -62.06
#